data_82cd2579d99d75df862a898c98490be6
#
_entry.id   82cd2579d99d75df862a898c98490be6
#
_cell.length_a   1.000
_cell.length_b   1.000
_cell.length_c   1.000
_cell.angle_alpha   90.00
_cell.angle_beta   90.00
_cell.angle_gamma   90.00
#
_symmetry.space_group_name_H-M   'P 1'
#
loop_
_entity.id
_entity.type
_entity.pdbx_description
1 polymer ?
#
loop_
_entity_poly.entity_id
_entity_poly.type
_entity_poly.pdbx_seq_one_letter_code
_entity_poly.pdbx_strand_id
1 'polypeptide(L)'
;AYEILRCLVGAEMCIRDRYKKERFSGCIVGAAAGDAFGSPVKTLTRSQIKDLYGKKGILKLSPEKRQKNARISDETQMMLFTAHGILWADAAGLRTGEANCADYVFLALQQWLYSQTGGTSSIDLQWILDDNETGFPCDLLGISAFCKKRNPTKQLVQTLAGIKSENDYGRKRRPINQNKLFDCLPRAIPAGLYFYSEPELAFSVGCDLAAITHSHPTGYLATGCLSAIIAFICKGNTIERSVLNTMKILKEHDGFEECFAALDKALSLLDEETSPLTDVAELGNGSTADSALAIGVYCACVHYDYLSAVQLAANQDGISDICAFIAGALKGALLGYSEIPSGFVKKLQFAELIKDYAGRMTKAAPKGFMKK
;
A
#
# COMPACT_ATOMS: atom_id res chain seq x y z
N ALA A 1 9.33 -43.74 -12.41
CA ALA A 1 8.96 -43.05 -11.17
C ALA A 1 9.67 -41.70 -11.01
N TYR A 2 10.99 -41.62 -11.28
CA TYR A 2 11.79 -40.40 -11.09
C TYR A 2 11.41 -39.24 -12.06
N GLU A 3 11.09 -39.55 -13.32
CA GLU A 3 10.64 -38.56 -14.31
C GLU A 3 9.25 -38.03 -14.02
N ILE A 4 8.34 -38.86 -13.51
CA ILE A 4 6.99 -38.43 -13.09
C ILE A 4 7.08 -37.46 -11.89
N LEU A 5 7.95 -37.76 -10.92
CA LEU A 5 8.23 -36.89 -9.79
C LEU A 5 8.81 -35.50 -10.22
N ARG A 6 9.73 -35.51 -11.21
CA ARG A 6 10.27 -34.25 -11.79
C ARG A 6 9.21 -33.46 -12.52
N CYS A 7 8.32 -34.09 -13.29
CA CYS A 7 7.19 -33.39 -13.94
C CYS A 7 6.20 -32.83 -12.93
N LEU A 8 5.87 -33.56 -11.86
CA LEU A 8 4.98 -33.10 -10.81
C LEU A 8 5.58 -31.91 -10.02
N VAL A 9 6.84 -32.00 -9.61
CA VAL A 9 7.55 -30.91 -8.92
C VAL A 9 7.66 -29.67 -9.83
N GLY A 10 7.93 -29.87 -11.13
CA GLY A 10 7.95 -28.77 -12.09
C GLY A 10 6.58 -28.12 -12.28
N ALA A 11 5.51 -28.92 -12.35
CA ALA A 11 4.14 -28.42 -12.46
C ALA A 11 3.68 -27.66 -11.20
N GLU A 12 3.97 -28.19 -10.02
CA GLU A 12 3.66 -27.50 -8.75
C GLU A 12 4.42 -26.18 -8.63
N MET A 13 5.68 -26.13 -9.04
CA MET A 13 6.48 -24.90 -9.02
C MET A 13 5.92 -23.86 -9.99
N CYS A 14 5.51 -24.26 -11.20
CA CYS A 14 4.85 -23.37 -12.16
C CYS A 14 3.50 -22.82 -11.64
N ILE A 15 2.70 -23.67 -10.98
CA ILE A 15 1.41 -23.27 -10.38
C ILE A 15 1.64 -22.27 -9.26
N ARG A 16 2.59 -22.53 -8.37
CA ARG A 16 2.92 -21.61 -7.25
C ARG A 16 3.44 -20.26 -7.75
N ASP A 17 4.31 -20.24 -8.75
CA ASP A 17 4.86 -19.01 -9.32
C ASP A 17 3.77 -18.21 -10.06
N ARG A 18 2.85 -18.86 -10.77
CA ARG A 18 1.69 -18.24 -11.37
C ARG A 18 0.76 -17.63 -10.30
N TYR A 19 0.50 -18.36 -9.22
CA TYR A 19 -0.34 -17.90 -8.12
C TYR A 19 0.27 -16.71 -7.40
N LYS A 20 1.58 -16.72 -7.15
CA LYS A 20 2.33 -15.58 -6.60
C LYS A 20 2.19 -14.36 -7.51
N LYS A 21 2.40 -14.51 -8.82
CA LYS A 21 2.29 -13.43 -9.81
C LYS A 21 0.88 -12.81 -9.82
N GLU A 22 -0.16 -13.64 -9.84
CA GLU A 22 -1.55 -13.18 -9.81
C GLU A 22 -1.84 -12.34 -8.55
N ARG A 23 -1.44 -12.81 -7.38
CA ARG A 23 -1.66 -12.11 -6.11
C ARG A 23 -0.87 -10.80 -6.01
N PHE A 24 0.40 -10.80 -6.40
CA PHE A 24 1.24 -9.61 -6.37
C PHE A 24 0.74 -8.55 -7.33
N SER A 25 0.45 -8.95 -8.57
CA SER A 25 -0.11 -8.04 -9.56
C SER A 25 -1.50 -7.55 -9.15
N GLY A 26 -2.33 -8.44 -8.59
CA GLY A 26 -3.62 -8.12 -8.05
C GLY A 26 -3.55 -7.08 -6.93
N CYS A 27 -2.62 -7.25 -5.99
CA CYS A 27 -2.42 -6.33 -4.87
C CYS A 27 -2.04 -4.92 -5.35
N ILE A 28 -0.97 -4.80 -6.16
CA ILE A 28 -0.45 -3.50 -6.60
C ILE A 28 -1.41 -2.80 -7.56
N VAL A 29 -1.92 -3.52 -8.57
CA VAL A 29 -2.86 -2.94 -9.54
C VAL A 29 -4.21 -2.67 -8.89
N GLY A 30 -4.66 -3.55 -8.00
CA GLY A 30 -5.89 -3.38 -7.24
C GLY A 30 -5.85 -2.16 -6.32
N ALA A 31 -4.73 -1.93 -5.65
CA ALA A 31 -4.51 -0.72 -4.85
C ALA A 31 -4.62 0.55 -5.71
N ALA A 32 -3.86 0.61 -6.81
CA ALA A 32 -3.85 1.78 -7.69
C ALA A 32 -5.21 2.04 -8.37
N ALA A 33 -5.94 0.97 -8.72
CA ALA A 33 -7.29 1.09 -9.27
C ALA A 33 -8.31 1.56 -8.21
N GLY A 34 -8.17 1.12 -6.96
CA GLY A 34 -8.95 1.60 -5.82
C GLY A 34 -8.68 3.07 -5.52
N ASP A 35 -7.41 3.48 -5.47
CA ASP A 35 -6.98 4.88 -5.37
C ASP A 35 -7.64 5.75 -6.46
N ALA A 36 -7.46 5.40 -7.72
CA ALA A 36 -8.04 6.14 -8.84
C ALA A 36 -9.57 6.17 -8.83
N PHE A 37 -10.22 5.17 -8.21
CA PHE A 37 -11.66 5.12 -8.04
C PHE A 37 -12.16 6.05 -6.93
N GLY A 38 -11.46 6.09 -5.78
CA GLY A 38 -11.81 6.92 -4.63
C GLY A 38 -11.39 8.38 -4.77
N SER A 39 -10.33 8.66 -5.55
CA SER A 39 -9.75 10.00 -5.71
C SER A 39 -10.75 11.11 -6.12
N PRO A 40 -11.70 10.90 -7.04
CA PRO A 40 -12.69 11.93 -7.40
C PRO A 40 -13.66 12.32 -6.28
N VAL A 41 -13.76 11.50 -5.24
CA VAL A 41 -14.68 11.70 -4.09
C VAL A 41 -13.93 11.88 -2.78
N LYS A 42 -12.60 12.00 -2.82
CA LYS A 42 -11.75 12.26 -1.65
C LYS A 42 -12.28 13.47 -0.88
N THR A 43 -12.45 13.33 0.42
CA THR A 43 -12.94 14.35 1.36
C THR A 43 -14.40 14.78 1.17
N LEU A 44 -15.16 14.19 0.25
CA LEU A 44 -16.59 14.46 0.13
C LEU A 44 -17.38 13.68 1.18
N THR A 45 -18.49 14.27 1.62
CA THR A 45 -19.48 13.53 2.41
C THR A 45 -20.32 12.63 1.50
N ARG A 46 -20.91 11.58 2.06
CA ARG A 46 -21.85 10.70 1.35
C ARG A 46 -23.01 11.48 0.69
N SER A 47 -23.48 12.55 1.34
CA SER A 47 -24.49 13.41 0.75
C SER A 47 -23.98 14.08 -0.53
N GLN A 48 -22.81 14.69 -0.47
CA GLN A 48 -22.17 15.32 -1.63
C GLN A 48 -21.87 14.31 -2.75
N ILE A 49 -21.45 13.10 -2.39
CA ILE A 49 -21.23 12.01 -3.37
C ILE A 49 -22.55 11.65 -4.07
N LYS A 50 -23.66 11.53 -3.31
CA LYS A 50 -25.00 11.26 -3.89
C LYS A 50 -25.50 12.38 -4.77
N ASP A 51 -25.22 13.63 -4.41
CA ASP A 51 -25.61 14.82 -5.20
C ASP A 51 -24.87 14.84 -6.55
N LEU A 52 -23.61 14.42 -6.58
CA LEU A 52 -22.75 14.41 -7.78
C LEU A 52 -22.95 13.18 -8.67
N TYR A 53 -23.14 12.00 -8.07
CA TYR A 53 -23.14 10.70 -8.78
C TYR A 53 -24.46 9.96 -8.71
N GLY A 54 -25.48 10.52 -8.04
CA GLY A 54 -26.79 9.91 -7.84
C GLY A 54 -26.87 9.03 -6.60
N LYS A 55 -28.08 8.52 -6.31
CA LYS A 55 -28.40 7.81 -5.05
C LYS A 55 -27.45 6.65 -4.67
N LYS A 56 -26.85 6.01 -5.66
CA LYS A 56 -25.91 4.89 -5.46
C LYS A 56 -24.44 5.32 -5.30
N GLY A 57 -24.17 6.64 -5.41
CA GLY A 57 -22.81 7.16 -5.37
C GLY A 57 -21.98 6.83 -6.62
N ILE A 58 -20.64 6.87 -6.48
CA ILE A 58 -19.73 6.53 -7.57
C ILE A 58 -19.73 5.01 -7.82
N LEU A 59 -20.00 4.59 -9.06
CA LEU A 59 -20.13 3.19 -9.46
C LEU A 59 -19.12 2.74 -10.52
N LYS A 60 -18.45 3.68 -11.17
CA LYS A 60 -17.56 3.40 -12.31
C LYS A 60 -16.28 4.20 -12.19
N LEU A 61 -15.17 3.56 -12.51
CA LEU A 61 -13.91 4.27 -12.71
C LEU A 61 -14.07 5.19 -13.93
N SER A 62 -14.01 6.49 -13.69
CA SER A 62 -14.24 7.50 -14.72
C SER A 62 -13.08 8.46 -14.79
N PRO A 63 -12.53 8.73 -15.99
CA PRO A 63 -11.57 9.79 -16.17
C PRO A 63 -12.18 11.15 -15.77
N GLU A 64 -11.37 12.03 -15.23
CA GLU A 64 -11.75 13.44 -15.07
C GLU A 64 -12.08 14.08 -16.43
N LYS A 65 -12.87 15.16 -16.40
CA LYS A 65 -13.22 15.89 -17.64
C LYS A 65 -11.96 16.20 -18.46
N ARG A 66 -11.98 15.81 -19.76
CA ARG A 66 -10.88 15.98 -20.72
C ARG A 66 -9.68 15.05 -20.58
N GLN A 67 -9.71 14.04 -19.70
CA GLN A 67 -8.67 13.03 -19.59
C GLN A 67 -9.11 11.69 -20.19
N LYS A 68 -8.15 10.91 -20.72
CA LYS A 68 -8.43 9.56 -21.24
C LYS A 68 -8.52 8.53 -20.11
N ASN A 69 -7.73 8.71 -19.06
CA ASN A 69 -7.51 7.74 -18.00
C ASN A 69 -7.92 8.32 -16.64
N ALA A 70 -8.36 7.46 -15.75
CA ALA A 70 -8.61 7.78 -14.36
C ALA A 70 -7.28 8.05 -13.65
N ARG A 71 -7.22 9.18 -12.96
CA ARG A 71 -6.01 9.71 -12.35
C ARG A 71 -5.70 8.97 -11.05
N ILE A 72 -4.47 8.54 -10.88
CA ILE A 72 -3.93 8.10 -9.60
C ILE A 72 -3.67 9.29 -8.68
N SER A 73 -3.63 9.07 -7.37
CA SER A 73 -3.24 10.06 -6.36
C SER A 73 -1.76 9.92 -5.94
N ASP A 74 -1.39 10.61 -4.89
CA ASP A 74 -0.08 10.48 -4.23
C ASP A 74 0.08 9.13 -3.52
N GLU A 75 -0.99 8.42 -3.16
CA GLU A 75 -0.94 7.09 -2.57
C GLU A 75 -0.29 6.08 -3.52
N THR A 76 -0.72 6.06 -4.78
CA THR A 76 -0.08 5.20 -5.79
C THR A 76 1.37 5.61 -6.08
N GLN A 77 1.68 6.93 -6.12
CA GLN A 77 3.06 7.37 -6.24
C GLN A 77 3.91 6.88 -5.07
N MET A 78 3.44 7.08 -3.83
CA MET A 78 4.13 6.66 -2.62
C MET A 78 4.39 5.15 -2.61
N MET A 79 3.40 4.34 -3.00
CA MET A 79 3.55 2.89 -3.15
C MET A 79 4.66 2.54 -4.14
N LEU A 80 4.71 3.16 -5.32
CA LEU A 80 5.71 2.83 -6.34
C LEU A 80 7.11 3.32 -5.97
N PHE A 81 7.26 4.50 -5.36
CA PHE A 81 8.56 4.94 -4.85
C PHE A 81 9.05 4.07 -3.68
N THR A 82 8.15 3.58 -2.82
CA THR A 82 8.50 2.60 -1.79
C THR A 82 8.95 1.27 -2.41
N ALA A 83 8.24 0.78 -3.44
CA ALA A 83 8.65 -0.41 -4.18
C ALA A 83 10.03 -0.23 -4.83
N HIS A 84 10.29 0.95 -5.42
CA HIS A 84 11.61 1.31 -5.96
C HIS A 84 12.69 1.24 -4.88
N GLY A 85 12.47 1.85 -3.71
CA GLY A 85 13.43 1.82 -2.60
C GLY A 85 13.72 0.41 -2.09
N ILE A 86 12.71 -0.47 -2.00
CA ILE A 86 12.91 -1.87 -1.60
C ILE A 86 13.71 -2.63 -2.66
N LEU A 87 13.41 -2.44 -3.95
CA LEU A 87 14.18 -3.05 -5.04
C LEU A 87 15.62 -2.56 -5.09
N TRP A 88 15.84 -1.30 -4.77
CA TRP A 88 17.18 -0.71 -4.64
C TRP A 88 17.94 -1.34 -3.46
N ALA A 89 17.31 -1.45 -2.29
CA ALA A 89 17.88 -2.15 -1.15
C ALA A 89 18.21 -3.62 -1.47
N ASP A 90 17.34 -4.32 -2.23
CA ASP A 90 17.59 -5.70 -2.67
C ASP A 90 18.86 -5.80 -3.54
N ALA A 91 19.02 -4.90 -4.49
CA ALA A 91 20.20 -4.81 -5.33
C ALA A 91 21.48 -4.47 -4.53
N ALA A 92 21.35 -3.69 -3.45
CA ALA A 92 22.44 -3.27 -2.57
C ALA A 92 22.76 -4.29 -1.45
N GLY A 93 22.15 -5.47 -1.45
CA GLY A 93 22.49 -6.53 -0.48
C GLY A 93 21.53 -6.66 0.70
N LEU A 94 20.26 -6.27 0.56
CA LEU A 94 19.25 -6.44 1.62
C LEU A 94 19.16 -7.90 2.11
N ARG A 95 19.26 -8.88 1.22
CA ARG A 95 19.19 -10.32 1.54
C ARG A 95 20.42 -10.85 2.26
N THR A 96 21.57 -10.22 2.08
CA THR A 96 22.81 -10.57 2.77
C THR A 96 22.99 -9.78 4.07
N GLY A 97 22.15 -8.78 4.33
CA GLY A 97 22.20 -7.92 5.49
C GLY A 97 23.24 -6.78 5.36
N GLU A 98 23.74 -6.52 4.16
CA GLU A 98 24.64 -5.41 3.83
C GLU A 98 23.86 -4.09 3.70
N ALA A 99 22.59 -4.15 3.31
CA ALA A 99 21.70 -3.00 3.15
C ALA A 99 20.55 -3.01 4.15
N ASN A 100 20.12 -1.83 4.59
CA ASN A 100 18.93 -1.63 5.41
C ASN A 100 17.78 -1.11 4.53
N CYS A 101 16.63 -1.77 4.58
CA CYS A 101 15.48 -1.43 3.77
C CYS A 101 14.99 0.01 3.97
N ALA A 102 14.96 0.50 5.22
CA ALA A 102 14.46 1.84 5.54
C ALA A 102 15.36 2.96 4.99
N ASP A 103 16.68 2.75 4.94
CA ASP A 103 17.61 3.74 4.39
C ASP A 103 17.34 3.97 2.89
N TYR A 104 17.23 2.91 2.11
CA TYR A 104 16.96 3.01 0.66
C TYR A 104 15.54 3.50 0.35
N VAL A 105 14.56 3.13 1.16
CA VAL A 105 13.20 3.67 1.02
C VAL A 105 13.19 5.15 1.38
N PHE A 106 13.93 5.60 2.40
CA PHE A 106 14.10 7.02 2.68
C PHE A 106 14.66 7.78 1.48
N LEU A 107 15.70 7.28 0.83
CA LEU A 107 16.27 7.88 -0.38
C LEU A 107 15.24 7.96 -1.52
N ALA A 108 14.47 6.89 -1.74
CA ALA A 108 13.40 6.89 -2.72
C ALA A 108 12.27 7.89 -2.38
N LEU A 109 11.97 8.09 -1.09
CA LEU A 109 11.01 9.12 -0.65
C LEU A 109 11.53 10.54 -0.87
N GLN A 110 12.85 10.78 -0.80
CA GLN A 110 13.45 12.06 -1.17
C GLN A 110 13.35 12.30 -2.69
N GLN A 111 13.53 11.27 -3.51
CA GLN A 111 13.27 11.35 -4.97
C GLN A 111 11.78 11.68 -5.24
N TRP A 112 10.84 11.06 -4.50
CA TRP A 112 9.43 11.42 -4.59
C TRP A 112 9.18 12.87 -4.17
N LEU A 113 9.75 13.33 -3.05
CA LEU A 113 9.64 14.72 -2.59
C LEU A 113 10.13 15.70 -3.65
N TYR A 114 11.28 15.42 -4.28
CA TYR A 114 11.81 16.21 -5.38
C TYR A 114 10.79 16.38 -6.50
N SER A 115 10.07 15.32 -6.87
CA SER A 115 9.00 15.37 -7.86
C SER A 115 7.79 16.24 -7.44
N GLN A 116 7.49 16.32 -6.13
CA GLN A 116 6.35 17.07 -5.60
C GLN A 116 6.64 18.57 -5.38
N THR A 117 7.91 18.93 -5.20
CA THR A 117 8.35 20.30 -4.88
C THR A 117 8.88 21.08 -6.09
N GLY A 118 8.88 20.46 -7.27
CA GLY A 118 9.40 21.10 -8.50
C GLY A 118 10.93 21.22 -8.50
N GLY A 119 11.62 20.28 -7.86
CA GLY A 119 13.08 20.22 -7.87
C GLY A 119 13.78 20.84 -6.67
N THR A 120 13.03 21.21 -5.61
CA THR A 120 13.65 21.65 -4.37
C THR A 120 13.79 20.48 -3.38
N SER A 121 14.94 20.36 -2.74
CA SER A 121 15.26 19.36 -1.76
C SER A 121 15.91 19.98 -0.51
N SER A 122 15.79 19.32 0.63
CA SER A 122 16.40 19.72 1.89
C SER A 122 17.74 19.06 2.17
N ILE A 123 18.07 18.01 1.43
CA ILE A 123 19.35 17.32 1.44
C ILE A 123 20.00 17.48 0.06
N ASP A 124 21.30 17.27 -0.02
CA ASP A 124 21.97 17.17 -1.32
C ASP A 124 21.50 15.89 -2.01
N LEU A 125 20.67 16.04 -3.04
CA LEU A 125 20.12 14.93 -3.82
C LEU A 125 20.91 14.66 -5.11
N GLN A 126 21.95 15.44 -5.42
CA GLN A 126 22.61 15.31 -6.72
C GLN A 126 23.08 13.88 -6.96
N TRP A 127 23.71 13.28 -5.98
CA TRP A 127 24.15 11.89 -6.08
C TRP A 127 23.01 10.87 -6.14
N ILE A 128 21.86 11.14 -5.49
CA ILE A 128 20.67 10.27 -5.53
C ILE A 128 19.98 10.34 -6.89
N LEU A 129 20.11 11.49 -7.58
CA LEU A 129 19.52 11.73 -8.89
C LEU A 129 20.46 11.26 -10.03
N ASP A 130 21.74 11.05 -9.72
CA ASP A 130 22.71 10.55 -10.70
C ASP A 130 22.69 9.01 -10.72
N ASP A 131 22.14 8.45 -11.80
CA ASP A 131 22.03 7.01 -11.99
C ASP A 131 23.41 6.30 -12.03
N ASN A 132 24.48 7.01 -12.41
CA ASN A 132 25.84 6.45 -12.43
C ASN A 132 26.40 6.34 -11.01
N GLU A 133 26.11 7.28 -10.13
CA GLU A 133 26.55 7.25 -8.74
C GLU A 133 25.76 6.23 -7.92
N THR A 134 24.44 6.16 -8.11
CA THR A 134 23.59 5.21 -7.38
C THR A 134 23.73 3.77 -7.85
N GLY A 135 24.08 3.56 -9.13
CA GLY A 135 24.07 2.24 -9.74
C GLY A 135 22.69 1.58 -9.83
N PHE A 136 21.62 2.30 -9.46
CA PHE A 136 20.23 1.84 -9.50
C PHE A 136 19.31 2.98 -9.97
N PRO A 137 19.09 3.12 -11.28
CA PRO A 137 18.35 4.23 -11.86
C PRO A 137 16.89 4.27 -11.41
N CYS A 138 16.40 5.47 -11.10
CA CYS A 138 15.00 5.71 -10.78
C CYS A 138 14.20 6.06 -12.03
N ASP A 139 13.69 5.05 -12.71
CA ASP A 139 12.88 5.21 -13.91
C ASP A 139 11.58 6.01 -13.68
N LEU A 140 11.08 6.07 -12.44
CA LEU A 140 9.92 6.89 -12.06
C LEU A 140 10.16 8.39 -12.31
N LEU A 141 11.37 8.88 -12.01
CA LEU A 141 11.73 10.28 -12.22
C LEU A 141 11.83 10.66 -13.70
N GLY A 142 12.15 9.70 -14.56
CA GLY A 142 12.17 9.88 -16.02
C GLY A 142 10.78 10.08 -16.64
N ILE A 143 9.70 9.80 -15.90
CA ILE A 143 8.32 9.93 -16.39
C ILE A 143 7.68 11.23 -15.88
N SER A 144 7.90 12.34 -16.59
CA SER A 144 7.42 13.66 -16.18
C SER A 144 5.92 13.74 -15.86
N ALA A 145 5.09 12.97 -16.57
CA ALA A 145 3.65 12.89 -16.30
C ALA A 145 3.34 12.18 -14.99
N PHE A 146 4.16 11.21 -14.58
CA PHE A 146 4.04 10.51 -13.29
C PHE A 146 4.49 11.40 -12.13
N CYS A 147 5.54 12.18 -12.32
CA CYS A 147 6.13 13.10 -11.33
C CYS A 147 5.31 14.38 -11.07
N LYS A 148 4.11 14.51 -11.64
CA LYS A 148 3.23 15.63 -11.35
C LYS A 148 2.73 15.59 -9.91
N LYS A 149 2.63 16.78 -9.28
CA LYS A 149 2.07 16.94 -7.94
C LYS A 149 0.65 16.36 -7.86
N ARG A 150 0.40 15.55 -6.83
CA ARG A 150 -0.86 14.83 -6.60
C ARG A 150 -1.59 15.23 -5.33
N ASN A 151 -1.25 16.41 -4.78
CA ASN A 151 -1.81 16.97 -3.55
C ASN A 151 -1.60 16.10 -2.29
N PRO A 152 -0.36 15.67 -2.01
CA PRO A 152 -0.04 14.99 -0.76
C PRO A 152 -0.36 15.86 0.46
N THR A 153 -0.48 15.26 1.63
CA THR A 153 -0.68 16.01 2.87
C THR A 153 0.48 16.97 3.11
N LYS A 154 0.16 18.17 3.60
CA LYS A 154 1.20 19.16 3.91
C LYS A 154 2.18 18.63 4.96
N GLN A 155 1.67 17.86 5.93
CA GLN A 155 2.47 17.31 7.03
C GLN A 155 3.53 16.33 6.52
N LEU A 156 3.20 15.45 5.58
CA LEU A 156 4.15 14.52 4.98
C LEU A 156 5.26 15.27 4.23
N VAL A 157 4.88 16.23 3.37
CA VAL A 157 5.85 17.05 2.62
C VAL A 157 6.76 17.83 3.55
N GLN A 158 6.19 18.48 4.59
CA GLN A 158 6.98 19.23 5.57
C GLN A 158 7.92 18.34 6.38
N THR A 159 7.48 17.14 6.77
CA THR A 159 8.33 16.20 7.50
C THR A 159 9.51 15.76 6.65
N LEU A 160 9.30 15.32 5.41
CA LEU A 160 10.39 14.93 4.51
C LEU A 160 11.33 16.10 4.20
N ALA A 161 10.78 17.29 3.94
CA ALA A 161 11.58 18.49 3.68
C ALA A 161 12.35 18.99 4.91
N GLY A 162 11.90 18.63 6.10
CA GLY A 162 12.56 18.99 7.37
C GLY A 162 13.77 18.13 7.71
N ILE A 163 13.91 16.94 7.12
CA ILE A 163 15.04 16.03 7.36
C ILE A 163 16.28 16.57 6.62
N LYS A 164 17.38 16.78 7.35
CA LYS A 164 18.57 17.45 6.83
C LYS A 164 19.73 16.49 6.52
N SER A 165 19.67 15.27 7.01
CA SER A 165 20.66 14.24 6.69
C SER A 165 20.01 12.88 6.61
N GLU A 166 20.68 11.94 5.94
CA GLU A 166 20.26 10.55 5.78
C GLU A 166 20.09 9.79 7.11
N ASN A 167 20.70 10.31 8.19
CA ASN A 167 20.61 9.72 9.51
C ASN A 167 19.48 10.31 10.37
N ASP A 168 18.79 11.36 9.93
CA ASP A 168 17.84 12.13 10.73
C ASP A 168 16.38 11.80 10.51
N TYR A 169 16.08 10.83 9.65
CA TYR A 169 14.67 10.40 9.46
C TYR A 169 14.14 9.69 10.73
N GLY A 170 12.82 9.69 10.86
CA GLY A 170 12.12 9.11 12.02
C GLY A 170 12.30 7.61 12.13
N ARG A 171 12.49 7.12 13.36
CA ARG A 171 12.57 5.69 13.70
C ARG A 171 11.68 5.42 14.92
N LYS A 172 11.18 4.21 15.09
CA LYS A 172 10.35 3.84 16.26
C LYS A 172 10.96 4.27 17.60
N ARG A 173 12.28 4.13 17.76
CA ARG A 173 13.02 4.54 18.98
C ARG A 173 13.54 5.98 18.95
N ARG A 174 13.37 6.70 17.85
CA ARG A 174 13.76 8.10 17.68
C ARG A 174 12.66 8.83 16.92
N PRO A 175 11.53 9.14 17.62
CA PRO A 175 10.41 9.84 17.03
C PRO A 175 10.78 11.28 16.66
N ILE A 176 10.30 11.74 15.50
CA ILE A 176 10.51 13.11 15.01
C ILE A 176 9.21 13.95 15.02
N ASN A 177 8.06 13.29 15.23
CA ASN A 177 6.75 13.95 15.31
C ASN A 177 5.72 13.03 15.99
N GLN A 178 4.47 13.48 16.04
CA GLN A 178 3.31 12.72 16.51
C GLN A 178 2.30 12.47 15.38
N ASN A 179 2.77 12.29 14.16
CA ASN A 179 1.92 12.04 13.00
C ASN A 179 1.34 10.63 13.03
N LYS A 180 0.01 10.52 12.94
CA LYS A 180 -0.74 9.27 12.80
C LYS A 180 -1.71 9.27 11.61
N LEU A 181 -1.50 10.17 10.64
CA LEU A 181 -2.35 10.26 9.45
C LEU A 181 -2.17 9.03 8.54
N PHE A 182 -3.10 8.86 7.63
CA PHE A 182 -3.23 7.71 6.74
C PHE A 182 -2.12 7.57 5.69
N ASP A 183 -1.40 8.63 5.35
CA ASP A 183 -0.48 8.73 4.22
C ASP A 183 0.84 7.95 4.39
N CYS A 184 1.02 7.23 5.51
CA CYS A 184 2.05 6.19 5.65
C CYS A 184 1.63 4.82 5.07
N LEU A 185 0.33 4.53 5.00
CA LEU A 185 -0.20 3.20 4.64
C LEU A 185 0.20 2.68 3.25
N PRO A 186 0.36 3.50 2.20
CA PRO A 186 0.79 3.01 0.89
C PRO A 186 2.13 2.26 0.90
N ARG A 187 3.00 2.51 1.88
CA ARG A 187 4.30 1.83 2.05
C ARG A 187 4.15 0.37 2.47
N ALA A 188 3.02 0.03 3.07
CA ALA A 188 2.72 -1.33 3.53
C ALA A 188 2.67 -2.34 2.38
N ILE A 189 2.17 -1.94 1.20
CA ILE A 189 1.96 -2.87 0.10
C ILE A 189 3.28 -3.46 -0.39
N PRO A 190 4.30 -2.67 -0.79
CA PRO A 190 5.57 -3.22 -1.21
C PRO A 190 6.27 -4.01 -0.09
N ALA A 191 6.17 -3.56 1.16
CA ALA A 191 6.74 -4.28 2.31
C ALA A 191 6.08 -5.66 2.48
N GLY A 192 4.75 -5.71 2.53
CA GLY A 192 4.00 -6.96 2.66
C GLY A 192 4.24 -7.95 1.53
N LEU A 193 4.43 -7.46 0.30
CA LEU A 193 4.72 -8.29 -0.85
C LEU A 193 6.18 -8.80 -0.87
N TYR A 194 7.15 -7.94 -0.60
CA TYR A 194 8.55 -8.36 -0.63
C TYR A 194 8.87 -9.36 0.50
N PHE A 195 8.37 -9.12 1.70
CA PHE A 195 8.58 -9.96 2.88
C PHE A 195 7.45 -10.99 3.11
N TYR A 196 6.68 -11.34 2.07
CA TYR A 196 5.48 -12.18 2.18
C TYR A 196 5.71 -13.56 2.81
N SER A 197 6.90 -14.10 2.70
CA SER A 197 7.25 -15.40 3.30
C SER A 197 7.30 -15.38 4.83
N GLU A 198 7.55 -14.21 5.43
CA GLU A 198 7.70 -13.99 6.86
C GLU A 198 6.83 -12.80 7.33
N PRO A 199 5.55 -13.04 7.67
CA PRO A 199 4.61 -11.96 8.01
C PRO A 199 5.03 -11.09 9.20
N GLU A 200 5.72 -11.67 10.19
CA GLU A 200 6.28 -10.95 11.34
C GLU A 200 7.36 -9.96 10.90
N LEU A 201 8.21 -10.36 9.94
CA LEU A 201 9.20 -9.48 9.34
C LEU A 201 8.52 -8.41 8.47
N ALA A 202 7.49 -8.77 7.68
CA ALA A 202 6.70 -7.82 6.92
C ALA A 202 6.07 -6.76 7.82
N PHE A 203 5.54 -7.15 9.00
CA PHE A 203 5.03 -6.24 10.01
C PHE A 203 6.13 -5.28 10.49
N SER A 204 7.25 -5.82 10.94
CA SER A 204 8.36 -5.01 11.49
C SER A 204 8.89 -4.01 10.46
N VAL A 205 9.14 -4.46 9.23
CA VAL A 205 9.61 -3.58 8.14
C VAL A 205 8.55 -2.54 7.80
N GLY A 206 7.27 -2.92 7.70
CA GLY A 206 6.19 -1.96 7.47
C GLY A 206 6.16 -0.84 8.51
N CYS A 207 6.36 -1.19 9.80
CA CYS A 207 6.50 -0.20 10.88
C CYS A 207 7.73 0.71 10.67
N ASP A 208 8.88 0.14 10.31
CA ASP A 208 10.10 0.92 10.10
C ASP A 208 9.97 1.89 8.92
N LEU A 209 9.35 1.46 7.83
CA LEU A 209 9.10 2.32 6.66
C LEU A 209 8.12 3.46 6.97
N ALA A 210 7.10 3.21 7.79
CA ALA A 210 6.18 4.26 8.21
C ALA A 210 6.83 5.25 9.16
N ALA A 211 7.64 4.75 10.10
CA ALA A 211 8.32 5.56 11.12
C ALA A 211 9.25 6.63 10.51
N ILE A 212 9.71 6.45 9.26
CA ILE A 212 10.50 7.48 8.53
C ILE A 212 9.83 8.86 8.63
N THR A 213 8.50 8.92 8.58
CA THR A 213 7.75 10.19 8.60
C THR A 213 6.59 10.23 9.60
N HIS A 214 6.19 9.10 10.18
CA HIS A 214 5.05 8.94 11.08
C HIS A 214 5.51 8.27 12.35
N SER A 215 5.84 9.06 13.37
CA SER A 215 6.45 8.53 14.59
C SER A 215 5.44 8.19 15.70
N HIS A 216 4.14 8.48 15.52
CA HIS A 216 3.10 8.03 16.44
C HIS A 216 2.88 6.52 16.29
N PRO A 217 2.74 5.74 17.39
CA PRO A 217 2.50 4.28 17.33
C PRO A 217 1.38 3.88 16.38
N THR A 218 0.23 4.54 16.45
CA THR A 218 -0.91 4.28 15.56
C THR A 218 -0.53 4.36 14.08
N GLY A 219 0.29 5.34 13.66
CA GLY A 219 0.72 5.49 12.27
C GLY A 219 1.57 4.32 11.80
N TYR A 220 2.67 4.02 12.52
CA TYR A 220 3.57 2.97 12.08
C TYR A 220 3.03 1.56 12.33
N LEU A 221 2.28 1.32 13.41
CA LEU A 221 1.69 0.00 13.68
C LEU A 221 0.57 -0.35 12.68
N ALA A 222 -0.27 0.61 12.27
CA ALA A 222 -1.27 0.36 11.24
C ALA A 222 -0.62 -0.03 9.89
N THR A 223 0.52 0.59 9.54
CA THR A 223 1.28 0.23 8.34
C THR A 223 1.89 -1.16 8.45
N GLY A 224 2.45 -1.50 9.63
CA GLY A 224 2.91 -2.86 9.93
C GLY A 224 1.79 -3.89 9.82
N CYS A 225 0.62 -3.58 10.38
CA CYS A 225 -0.57 -4.44 10.27
C CYS A 225 -0.95 -4.70 8.81
N LEU A 226 -1.07 -3.66 7.99
CA LEU A 226 -1.41 -3.83 6.57
C LEU A 226 -0.35 -4.67 5.84
N SER A 227 0.94 -4.48 6.15
CA SER A 227 2.03 -5.28 5.56
C SER A 227 1.90 -6.77 5.92
N ALA A 228 1.64 -7.08 7.20
CA ALA A 228 1.48 -8.47 7.65
C ALA A 228 0.20 -9.11 7.09
N ILE A 229 -0.92 -8.37 7.03
CA ILE A 229 -2.17 -8.86 6.43
C ILE A 229 -1.94 -9.27 4.98
N ILE A 230 -1.27 -8.41 4.18
CA ILE A 230 -0.93 -8.71 2.79
C ILE A 230 -0.04 -9.95 2.71
N ALA A 231 0.98 -10.05 3.57
CA ALA A 231 1.88 -11.21 3.61
C ALA A 231 1.10 -12.50 3.91
N PHE A 232 0.22 -12.51 4.90
CA PHE A 232 -0.62 -13.66 5.23
C PHE A 232 -1.57 -14.03 4.08
N ILE A 233 -2.18 -13.06 3.40
CA ILE A 233 -3.02 -13.31 2.22
C ILE A 233 -2.18 -13.97 1.12
N CYS A 234 -0.99 -13.46 0.85
CA CYS A 234 -0.08 -14.05 -0.15
C CYS A 234 0.36 -15.47 0.21
N LYS A 235 0.35 -15.85 1.48
CA LYS A 235 0.56 -17.23 1.96
C LYS A 235 -0.69 -18.11 1.87
N GLY A 236 -1.84 -17.58 1.47
CA GLY A 236 -3.05 -18.35 1.22
C GLY A 236 -4.14 -18.23 2.28
N ASN A 237 -4.01 -17.32 3.25
CA ASN A 237 -5.08 -17.07 4.22
C ASN A 237 -6.21 -16.22 3.62
N THR A 238 -7.42 -16.31 4.21
CA THR A 238 -8.49 -15.33 3.99
C THR A 238 -8.10 -13.99 4.61
N ILE A 239 -8.84 -12.92 4.30
CA ILE A 239 -8.57 -11.58 4.87
C ILE A 239 -8.79 -11.63 6.38
N GLU A 240 -9.92 -12.16 6.84
CA GLU A 240 -10.28 -12.25 8.27
C GLU A 240 -9.21 -13.02 9.06
N ARG A 241 -8.77 -14.16 8.53
CA ARG A 241 -7.72 -14.96 9.18
C ARG A 241 -6.39 -14.22 9.20
N SER A 242 -6.08 -13.46 8.17
CA SER A 242 -4.88 -12.64 8.10
C SER A 242 -4.91 -11.52 9.14
N VAL A 243 -6.06 -10.85 9.31
CA VAL A 243 -6.25 -9.82 10.34
C VAL A 243 -6.09 -10.43 11.73
N LEU A 244 -6.78 -11.54 12.05
CA LEU A 244 -6.67 -12.21 13.36
C LEU A 244 -5.23 -12.64 13.68
N ASN A 245 -4.48 -13.13 12.71
CA ASN A 245 -3.08 -13.49 12.90
C ASN A 245 -2.22 -12.24 13.12
N THR A 246 -2.49 -11.16 12.39
CA THR A 246 -1.77 -9.88 12.55
C THR A 246 -2.06 -9.24 13.92
N MET A 247 -3.29 -9.32 14.43
CA MET A 247 -3.64 -8.80 15.74
C MET A 247 -2.86 -9.50 16.88
N LYS A 248 -2.43 -10.75 16.69
CA LYS A 248 -1.54 -11.44 17.64
C LYS A 248 -0.16 -10.83 17.66
N ILE A 249 0.41 -10.54 16.47
CA ILE A 249 1.71 -9.86 16.33
C ILE A 249 1.61 -8.44 16.94
N LEU A 250 0.52 -7.72 16.62
CA LEU A 250 0.31 -6.36 17.06
C LEU A 250 0.35 -6.21 18.59
N LYS A 251 -0.23 -7.18 19.35
CA LYS A 251 -0.26 -7.16 20.82
C LYS A 251 1.12 -7.25 21.48
N GLU A 252 2.15 -7.63 20.74
CA GLU A 252 3.52 -7.71 21.25
C GLU A 252 4.26 -6.35 21.19
N HIS A 253 3.56 -5.28 20.74
CA HIS A 253 4.15 -3.96 20.54
C HIS A 253 3.48 -2.89 21.41
N ASP A 254 4.28 -2.02 22.01
CA ASP A 254 3.80 -0.88 22.80
C ASP A 254 2.95 0.08 21.95
N GLY A 255 1.85 0.57 22.50
CA GLY A 255 0.95 1.52 21.82
C GLY A 255 0.04 0.88 20.77
N PHE A 256 -0.22 -0.41 20.90
CA PHE A 256 -1.04 -1.20 19.97
C PHE A 256 -2.55 -0.91 20.06
N GLU A 257 -3.01 -0.29 21.13
CA GLU A 257 -4.42 -0.28 21.57
C GLU A 257 -5.34 0.35 20.52
N GLU A 258 -4.95 1.52 19.93
CA GLU A 258 -5.78 2.20 18.92
C GLU A 258 -5.93 1.31 17.66
N CYS A 259 -4.83 0.77 17.15
CA CYS A 259 -4.87 -0.12 15.98
C CYS A 259 -5.62 -1.42 16.26
N PHE A 260 -5.44 -1.98 17.47
CA PHE A 260 -6.14 -3.19 17.87
C PHE A 260 -7.65 -2.97 17.95
N ALA A 261 -8.09 -1.91 18.63
CA ALA A 261 -9.51 -1.57 18.75
C ALA A 261 -10.16 -1.31 17.38
N ALA A 262 -9.45 -0.65 16.47
CA ALA A 262 -9.94 -0.38 15.12
C ALA A 262 -10.14 -1.68 14.29
N LEU A 263 -9.18 -2.61 14.34
CA LEU A 263 -9.28 -3.90 13.65
C LEU A 263 -10.32 -4.83 14.30
N ASP A 264 -10.38 -4.86 15.63
CA ASP A 264 -11.36 -5.65 16.38
C ASP A 264 -12.78 -5.19 16.06
N LYS A 265 -13.01 -3.88 16.05
CA LYS A 265 -14.29 -3.30 15.63
C LYS A 265 -14.63 -3.64 14.18
N ALA A 266 -13.66 -3.56 13.26
CA ALA A 266 -13.90 -3.90 11.87
C ALA A 266 -14.33 -5.36 11.67
N LEU A 267 -13.79 -6.29 12.48
CA LEU A 267 -14.19 -7.69 12.43
C LEU A 267 -15.55 -7.92 13.11
N SER A 268 -15.82 -7.28 14.25
CA SER A 268 -17.09 -7.46 14.98
C SER A 268 -18.30 -7.00 14.15
N LEU A 269 -18.15 -5.93 13.36
CA LEU A 269 -19.21 -5.44 12.49
C LEU A 269 -19.56 -6.41 11.34
N LEU A 270 -18.73 -7.39 11.02
CA LEU A 270 -19.05 -8.41 10.01
C LEU A 270 -20.17 -9.37 10.47
N ASP A 271 -20.35 -9.53 11.77
CA ASP A 271 -21.35 -10.41 12.38
C ASP A 271 -22.66 -9.67 12.70
N GLU A 272 -22.74 -8.35 12.49
CA GLU A 272 -23.92 -7.55 12.75
C GLU A 272 -24.92 -7.56 11.58
N GLU A 273 -26.22 -7.56 11.90
CA GLU A 273 -27.30 -7.48 10.90
C GLU A 273 -27.58 -6.01 10.47
N THR A 274 -26.54 -5.21 10.30
CA THR A 274 -26.63 -3.80 9.91
C THR A 274 -26.29 -3.58 8.43
N SER A 275 -26.46 -2.36 7.96
CA SER A 275 -26.10 -2.04 6.57
C SER A 275 -24.60 -1.74 6.46
N PRO A 276 -23.85 -2.30 5.49
CA PRO A 276 -22.43 -2.06 5.36
C PRO A 276 -22.01 -0.57 5.32
N LEU A 277 -22.88 0.28 4.80
CA LEU A 277 -22.62 1.73 4.81
C LEU A 277 -22.78 2.38 6.21
N THR A 278 -23.58 1.80 7.08
CA THR A 278 -23.70 2.23 8.49
C THR A 278 -22.46 1.81 9.25
N ASP A 279 -22.03 0.58 9.04
CA ASP A 279 -20.88 -0.03 9.71
C ASP A 279 -19.59 0.73 9.37
N VAL A 280 -19.38 1.09 8.09
CA VAL A 280 -18.25 1.92 7.67
C VAL A 280 -18.22 3.25 8.41
N ALA A 281 -19.37 3.90 8.63
CA ALA A 281 -19.44 5.17 9.36
C ALA A 281 -19.00 5.04 10.82
N GLU A 282 -19.18 3.86 11.43
CA GLU A 282 -18.72 3.57 12.79
C GLU A 282 -17.22 3.38 12.92
N LEU A 283 -16.52 3.07 11.83
CA LEU A 283 -15.06 2.92 11.76
C LEU A 283 -14.32 4.26 11.60
N GLY A 284 -15.08 5.36 11.45
CA GLY A 284 -14.52 6.71 11.29
C GLY A 284 -14.54 7.19 9.85
N ASN A 285 -13.58 8.06 9.50
CA ASN A 285 -13.54 8.71 8.19
C ASN A 285 -12.22 8.48 7.40
N GLY A 286 -11.35 7.59 7.87
CA GLY A 286 -10.10 7.28 7.22
C GLY A 286 -8.99 8.34 7.33
N SER A 287 -9.15 9.36 8.18
CA SER A 287 -8.13 10.42 8.34
C SER A 287 -6.91 9.99 9.13
N THR A 288 -7.04 8.99 9.98
CA THR A 288 -5.94 8.35 10.70
C THR A 288 -5.63 6.97 10.13
N ALA A 289 -4.42 6.47 10.34
CA ALA A 289 -3.94 5.23 9.75
C ALA A 289 -4.75 4.01 10.22
N ASP A 290 -5.12 3.96 11.50
CA ASP A 290 -5.97 2.90 12.08
C ASP A 290 -7.38 2.91 11.50
N SER A 291 -8.02 4.08 11.41
CA SER A 291 -9.36 4.23 10.82
C SER A 291 -9.37 3.85 9.33
N ALA A 292 -8.39 4.33 8.54
CA ALA A 292 -8.29 3.99 7.12
C ALA A 292 -8.06 2.48 6.91
N LEU A 293 -7.20 1.86 7.75
CA LEU A 293 -6.97 0.42 7.73
C LEU A 293 -8.25 -0.36 8.07
N ALA A 294 -8.96 0.02 9.13
CA ALA A 294 -10.19 -0.63 9.57
C ALA A 294 -11.29 -0.58 8.49
N ILE A 295 -11.51 0.60 7.88
CA ILE A 295 -12.46 0.77 6.78
C ILE A 295 -12.07 -0.11 5.58
N GLY A 296 -10.80 -0.08 5.17
CA GLY A 296 -10.31 -0.89 4.05
C GLY A 296 -10.46 -2.40 4.29
N VAL A 297 -10.14 -2.87 5.50
CA VAL A 297 -10.31 -4.27 5.93
C VAL A 297 -11.79 -4.66 5.92
N TYR A 298 -12.66 -3.88 6.57
CA TYR A 298 -14.10 -4.16 6.63
C TYR A 298 -14.70 -4.26 5.21
N CYS A 299 -14.44 -3.27 4.35
CA CYS A 299 -14.95 -3.26 2.99
C CYS A 299 -14.44 -4.46 2.17
N ALA A 300 -13.20 -4.88 2.41
CA ALA A 300 -12.64 -6.06 1.76
C ALA A 300 -13.20 -7.37 2.31
N CYS A 301 -13.64 -7.45 3.55
CA CYS A 301 -14.24 -8.65 4.13
C CYS A 301 -15.70 -8.82 3.74
N VAL A 302 -16.51 -7.77 3.86
CA VAL A 302 -17.98 -7.84 3.72
C VAL A 302 -18.44 -8.18 2.30
N HIS A 303 -17.64 -7.92 1.27
CA HIS A 303 -17.96 -8.23 -0.12
C HIS A 303 -17.09 -9.34 -0.69
N TYR A 304 -17.68 -10.19 -1.56
CA TYR A 304 -16.94 -11.27 -2.22
C TYR A 304 -16.08 -10.79 -3.39
N ASP A 305 -16.57 -9.83 -4.19
CA ASP A 305 -15.89 -9.35 -5.39
C ASP A 305 -15.11 -8.06 -5.16
N TYR A 306 -14.15 -7.80 -6.06
CA TYR A 306 -13.29 -6.63 -6.04
C TYR A 306 -14.08 -5.31 -6.15
N LEU A 307 -15.03 -5.26 -7.09
CA LEU A 307 -15.72 -4.00 -7.44
C LEU A 307 -16.58 -3.50 -6.29
N SER A 308 -17.39 -4.39 -5.69
CA SER A 308 -18.26 -4.05 -4.56
C SER A 308 -17.46 -3.57 -3.34
N ALA A 309 -16.32 -4.20 -3.04
CA ALA A 309 -15.45 -3.79 -1.95
C ALA A 309 -14.90 -2.36 -2.17
N VAL A 310 -14.39 -2.06 -3.36
CA VAL A 310 -13.86 -0.73 -3.70
C VAL A 310 -14.96 0.33 -3.76
N GLN A 311 -16.15 -0.02 -4.26
CA GLN A 311 -17.31 0.89 -4.27
C GLN A 311 -17.76 1.26 -2.86
N LEU A 312 -17.82 0.31 -1.93
CA LEU A 312 -18.18 0.57 -0.54
C LEU A 312 -17.17 1.51 0.11
N ALA A 313 -15.88 1.21 -0.04
CA ALA A 313 -14.78 1.99 0.52
C ALA A 313 -14.71 3.42 -0.04
N ALA A 314 -15.13 3.64 -1.29
CA ALA A 314 -15.12 4.96 -1.92
C ALA A 314 -16.37 5.79 -1.59
N ASN A 315 -17.52 5.18 -1.29
CA ASN A 315 -18.79 5.86 -1.07
C ASN A 315 -19.08 6.15 0.42
N GLN A 316 -18.05 6.45 1.19
CA GLN A 316 -18.11 6.77 2.62
C GLN A 316 -17.76 8.26 2.86
N ASP A 317 -17.96 8.74 4.10
CA ASP A 317 -17.59 10.09 4.49
C ASP A 317 -16.08 10.18 4.76
N GLY A 318 -15.33 11.04 4.04
CA GLY A 318 -13.93 11.34 4.36
C GLY A 318 -12.91 10.93 3.31
N ILE A 319 -11.83 10.23 3.72
CA ILE A 319 -10.67 9.98 2.85
C ILE A 319 -10.89 8.71 2.01
N SER A 320 -11.72 8.85 0.99
CA SER A 320 -12.21 7.74 0.16
C SER A 320 -11.13 7.05 -0.68
N ASP A 321 -10.12 7.77 -1.13
CA ASP A 321 -9.05 7.23 -1.97
C ASP A 321 -8.17 6.22 -1.23
N ILE A 322 -7.69 6.52 -0.02
CA ILE A 322 -6.89 5.57 0.76
C ILE A 322 -7.71 4.36 1.22
N CYS A 323 -8.98 4.55 1.60
CA CYS A 323 -9.84 3.43 1.99
C CYS A 323 -10.08 2.47 0.82
N ALA A 324 -10.37 3.02 -0.38
CA ALA A 324 -10.52 2.23 -1.60
C ALA A 324 -9.19 1.63 -2.09
N PHE A 325 -8.06 2.31 -1.90
CA PHE A 325 -6.72 1.79 -2.14
C PHE A 325 -6.46 0.53 -1.30
N ILE A 326 -6.74 0.56 0.02
CA ILE A 326 -6.53 -0.58 0.92
C ILE A 326 -7.48 -1.74 0.56
N ALA A 327 -8.78 -1.46 0.39
CA ALA A 327 -9.76 -2.49 0.01
C ALA A 327 -9.38 -3.15 -1.32
N GLY A 328 -8.96 -2.34 -2.31
CA GLY A 328 -8.47 -2.81 -3.60
C GLY A 328 -7.20 -3.65 -3.51
N ALA A 329 -6.24 -3.27 -2.65
CA ALA A 329 -5.04 -4.04 -2.39
C ALA A 329 -5.35 -5.42 -1.80
N LEU A 330 -6.17 -5.47 -0.75
CA LEU A 330 -6.53 -6.70 -0.06
C LEU A 330 -7.33 -7.66 -0.95
N LYS A 331 -8.34 -7.14 -1.65
CA LYS A 331 -9.11 -7.94 -2.62
C LYS A 331 -8.26 -8.40 -3.79
N GLY A 332 -7.43 -7.53 -4.33
CA GLY A 332 -6.50 -7.87 -5.41
C GLY A 332 -5.49 -8.94 -4.99
N ALA A 333 -4.96 -8.86 -3.77
CA ALA A 333 -4.07 -9.90 -3.21
C ALA A 333 -4.79 -11.23 -3.00
N LEU A 334 -6.05 -11.22 -2.55
CA LEU A 334 -6.83 -12.42 -2.30
C LEU A 334 -7.27 -13.10 -3.59
N LEU A 335 -7.89 -12.36 -4.49
CA LEU A 335 -8.56 -12.87 -5.68
C LEU A 335 -7.61 -13.02 -6.88
N GLY A 336 -6.55 -12.22 -6.96
CA GLY A 336 -5.62 -12.15 -8.07
C GLY A 336 -5.95 -11.05 -9.08
N TYR A 337 -4.99 -10.77 -9.96
CA TYR A 337 -5.07 -9.72 -10.97
C TYR A 337 -6.22 -9.93 -11.97
N SER A 338 -6.51 -11.17 -12.33
CA SER A 338 -7.58 -11.53 -13.27
C SER A 338 -8.98 -11.11 -12.81
N GLU A 339 -9.19 -10.95 -11.51
CA GLU A 339 -10.48 -10.57 -10.90
C GLU A 339 -10.70 -9.05 -10.83
N ILE A 340 -9.67 -8.25 -11.14
CA ILE A 340 -9.84 -6.80 -11.28
C ILE A 340 -10.56 -6.52 -12.61
N PRO A 341 -11.68 -5.76 -12.63
CA PRO A 341 -12.40 -5.50 -13.86
C PRO A 341 -11.49 -4.93 -14.95
N SER A 342 -11.43 -5.60 -16.10
CA SER A 342 -10.51 -5.22 -17.19
C SER A 342 -10.72 -3.77 -17.67
N GLY A 343 -11.96 -3.25 -17.54
CA GLY A 343 -12.29 -1.87 -17.80
C GLY A 343 -11.63 -0.88 -16.83
N PHE A 344 -11.32 -1.30 -15.59
CA PHE A 344 -10.57 -0.49 -14.63
C PHE A 344 -9.10 -0.39 -15.06
N VAL A 345 -8.48 -1.53 -15.33
CA VAL A 345 -7.08 -1.58 -15.76
C VAL A 345 -6.85 -0.78 -17.04
N LYS A 346 -7.75 -0.89 -18.04
CA LYS A 346 -7.65 -0.15 -19.31
C LYS A 346 -7.75 1.37 -19.13
N LYS A 347 -8.49 1.82 -18.11
CA LYS A 347 -8.69 3.25 -17.83
C LYS A 347 -7.74 3.80 -16.78
N LEU A 348 -6.98 2.95 -16.10
CA LEU A 348 -6.03 3.37 -15.07
C LEU A 348 -4.85 4.14 -15.68
N GLN A 349 -4.55 5.30 -15.14
CA GLN A 349 -3.35 6.05 -15.52
C GLN A 349 -2.10 5.26 -15.12
N PHE A 350 -1.12 5.18 -16.02
CA PHE A 350 0.14 4.43 -15.82
C PHE A 350 -0.02 2.92 -15.57
N ALA A 351 -1.08 2.29 -16.07
CA ALA A 351 -1.33 0.87 -15.86
C ALA A 351 -0.13 -0.03 -16.19
N GLU A 352 0.59 0.25 -17.28
CA GLU A 352 1.75 -0.57 -17.68
C GLU A 352 2.94 -0.37 -16.74
N LEU A 353 3.20 0.84 -16.27
CA LEU A 353 4.22 1.13 -15.25
C LEU A 353 3.92 0.39 -13.94
N ILE A 354 2.66 0.45 -13.49
CA ILE A 354 2.19 -0.20 -12.26
C ILE A 354 2.35 -1.73 -12.37
N LYS A 355 2.00 -2.31 -13.52
CA LYS A 355 2.21 -3.75 -13.80
C LYS A 355 3.69 -4.13 -13.84
N ASP A 356 4.53 -3.28 -14.42
CA ASP A 356 5.97 -3.54 -14.46
C ASP A 356 6.55 -3.61 -13.05
N TYR A 357 6.23 -2.66 -12.19
CA TYR A 357 6.64 -2.70 -10.78
C TYR A 357 6.11 -3.95 -10.05
N ALA A 358 4.86 -4.35 -10.30
CA ALA A 358 4.33 -5.60 -9.77
C ALA A 358 5.15 -6.83 -10.24
N GLY A 359 5.56 -6.83 -11.50
CA GLY A 359 6.44 -7.86 -12.06
C GLY A 359 7.83 -7.88 -11.44
N ARG A 360 8.45 -6.71 -11.25
CA ARG A 360 9.76 -6.56 -10.57
C ARG A 360 9.67 -7.05 -9.12
N MET A 361 8.67 -6.64 -8.36
CA MET A 361 8.43 -7.10 -6.99
C MET A 361 8.21 -8.61 -6.91
N THR A 362 7.46 -9.18 -7.86
CA THR A 362 7.24 -10.64 -7.92
C THR A 362 8.55 -11.41 -8.11
N LYS A 363 9.46 -10.90 -8.95
CA LYS A 363 10.76 -11.52 -9.22
C LYS A 363 11.73 -11.37 -8.04
N ALA A 364 11.78 -10.18 -7.43
CA ALA A 364 12.70 -9.85 -6.35
C ALA A 364 12.31 -10.53 -5.03
N ALA A 365 11.01 -10.62 -4.69
CA ALA A 365 10.57 -11.13 -3.40
C ALA A 365 11.04 -12.58 -3.16
N PRO A 366 11.88 -12.83 -2.14
CA PRO A 366 12.46 -14.15 -1.89
C PRO A 366 11.41 -15.14 -1.38
N LYS A 367 11.65 -16.43 -1.61
CA LYS A 367 10.81 -17.51 -1.08
C LYS A 367 11.03 -17.78 0.42
N GLY A 368 12.03 -17.16 1.01
CA GLY A 368 12.40 -17.17 2.44
C GLY A 368 13.64 -16.34 2.66
N PHE A 369 13.82 -15.83 3.86
CA PHE A 369 15.05 -15.16 4.30
C PHE A 369 15.92 -16.16 5.06
N MET A 370 17.23 -16.12 4.85
CA MET A 370 18.16 -16.92 5.66
C MET A 370 18.07 -16.40 7.09
N LYS A 371 17.68 -17.26 8.05
CA LYS A 371 17.85 -16.95 9.47
C LYS A 371 19.35 -16.86 9.73
N LYS A 372 19.80 -15.67 10.14
CA LYS A 372 21.13 -15.51 10.72
C LYS A 372 21.18 -16.07 12.12
#